data_3113ccd2409e7f7d626a159447af8d95
#
_entry.id   3113ccd2409e7f7d626a159447af8d95
#
_cell.length_a   1.000
_cell.length_b   1.000
_cell.length_c   1.000
_cell.angle_alpha   90.00
_cell.angle_beta   90.00
_cell.angle_gamma   90.00
#
_symmetry.space_group_name_H-M   'P 1'
#
loop_
_entity.id
_entity.type
_entity.pdbx_description
1 polymer ?
#
loop_
_entity_poly.entity_id
_entity_poly.type
_entity_poly.pdbx_seq_one_letter_code
_entity_poly.pdbx_strand_id
1 'polypeptide(L)'
;MKIQVALDRVTIEEAIILAKLAEPSVDWIEVGTSLIKEYGIESIYKIKQAFPHKTIVADIKTIDNAEYEFTMCYQAGADIATVMGVSPLPTIDTCANVSEKWNKKMMVDLLNTSSSSQKQVGIYRNAIFCHHISKDEQEKEGKSLSQINLRQYFHSDAQIAVAGGINPASAASLLQMKADVAIIGSAITKSADVEKASAEFQNLFMSRGNV
;
A
#
# COMPACT_ATOMS: atom_id res chain seq x y z
N MET A 1 -9.18 -8.63 7.40
CA MET A 1 -8.29 -7.52 6.93
C MET A 1 -7.24 -8.14 6.02
N LYS A 2 -6.95 -7.53 4.88
CA LYS A 2 -5.88 -7.97 3.97
C LYS A 2 -4.51 -7.52 4.46
N ILE A 3 -3.47 -8.29 4.14
CA ILE A 3 -2.08 -7.97 4.43
C ILE A 3 -1.36 -7.66 3.13
N GLN A 4 -0.73 -6.50 3.06
CA GLN A 4 0.17 -6.09 1.99
C GLN A 4 1.59 -6.03 2.55
N VAL A 5 2.50 -6.86 2.03
CA VAL A 5 3.93 -6.77 2.41
C VAL A 5 4.61 -5.74 1.52
N ALA A 6 5.29 -4.76 2.12
CA ALA A 6 6.02 -3.71 1.42
C ALA A 6 7.51 -4.03 1.36
N LEU A 7 8.06 -4.08 0.13
CA LEU A 7 9.45 -4.42 -0.17
C LEU A 7 10.24 -3.16 -0.51
N ASP A 8 11.08 -2.73 0.41
CA ASP A 8 11.88 -1.51 0.30
C ASP A 8 13.33 -1.71 0.72
N ARG A 9 14.25 -0.98 0.08
CA ARG A 9 15.69 -0.92 0.43
C ARG A 9 16.37 -2.28 0.40
N VAL A 10 16.07 -3.07 -0.61
CA VAL A 10 16.62 -4.40 -0.89
C VAL A 10 16.86 -4.53 -2.40
N THR A 11 17.65 -5.52 -2.83
CA THR A 11 17.76 -5.87 -4.25
C THR A 11 16.48 -6.56 -4.75
N ILE A 12 16.30 -6.67 -6.08
CA ILE A 12 15.15 -7.39 -6.66
C ILE A 12 15.16 -8.86 -6.22
N GLU A 13 16.34 -9.49 -6.18
CA GLU A 13 16.52 -10.87 -5.77
C GLU A 13 16.12 -11.07 -4.30
N GLU A 14 16.59 -10.20 -3.42
CA GLU A 14 16.20 -10.21 -2.00
C GLU A 14 14.69 -9.97 -1.83
N ALA A 15 14.12 -9.04 -2.59
CA ALA A 15 12.68 -8.77 -2.59
C ALA A 15 11.87 -10.03 -2.95
N ILE A 16 12.30 -10.78 -3.98
CA ILE A 16 11.66 -12.04 -4.37
C ILE A 16 11.78 -13.09 -3.26
N ILE A 17 12.95 -13.20 -2.61
CA ILE A 17 13.14 -14.14 -1.50
C ILE A 17 12.24 -13.80 -0.32
N LEU A 18 12.21 -12.52 0.11
CA LEU A 18 11.37 -12.05 1.20
C LEU A 18 9.88 -12.26 0.91
N ALA A 19 9.47 -11.92 -0.32
CA ALA A 19 8.09 -12.12 -0.75
C ALA A 19 7.69 -13.60 -0.75
N LYS A 20 8.57 -14.52 -1.19
CA LYS A 20 8.31 -15.97 -1.15
C LYS A 20 8.09 -16.49 0.27
N LEU A 21 8.88 -16.02 1.23
CA LEU A 21 8.74 -16.39 2.63
C LEU A 21 7.43 -15.86 3.23
N ALA A 22 7.02 -14.65 2.84
CA ALA A 22 5.78 -14.04 3.34
C ALA A 22 4.52 -14.53 2.60
N GLU A 23 4.66 -15.04 1.37
CA GLU A 23 3.56 -15.34 0.43
C GLU A 23 2.39 -16.13 1.02
N PRO A 24 2.60 -17.18 1.84
CA PRO A 24 1.48 -17.96 2.39
C PRO A 24 0.54 -17.15 3.29
N SER A 25 1.05 -16.04 3.85
CA SER A 25 0.35 -15.25 4.87
C SER A 25 -0.03 -13.84 4.41
N VAL A 26 0.28 -13.44 3.15
CA VAL A 26 -0.01 -12.11 2.64
C VAL A 26 -0.91 -12.17 1.40
N ASP A 27 -1.76 -11.17 1.24
CA ASP A 27 -2.68 -11.05 0.11
C ASP A 27 -2.05 -10.30 -1.05
N TRP A 28 -1.31 -9.23 -0.76
CA TRP A 28 -0.73 -8.32 -1.73
C TRP A 28 0.76 -8.16 -1.51
N ILE A 29 1.50 -7.92 -2.59
CA ILE A 29 2.94 -7.63 -2.58
C ILE A 29 3.14 -6.24 -3.15
N GLU A 30 3.80 -5.37 -2.38
CA GLU A 30 4.13 -4.02 -2.81
C GLU A 30 5.59 -3.94 -3.24
N VAL A 31 5.79 -3.45 -4.47
CA VAL A 31 7.08 -2.97 -4.93
C VAL A 31 7.24 -1.55 -4.41
N GLY A 32 8.03 -1.39 -3.35
CA GLY A 32 8.14 -0.13 -2.63
C GLY A 32 8.81 0.98 -3.45
N THR A 33 8.58 2.21 -3.07
CA THR A 33 9.09 3.40 -3.78
C THR A 33 10.61 3.36 -3.95
N SER A 34 11.35 2.89 -2.93
CA SER A 34 12.82 2.81 -3.02
C SER A 34 13.27 1.78 -4.06
N LEU A 35 12.60 0.64 -4.13
CA LEU A 35 12.90 -0.43 -5.09
C LEU A 35 12.64 0.04 -6.52
N ILE A 36 11.51 0.75 -6.76
CA ILE A 36 11.21 1.33 -8.08
C ILE A 36 12.22 2.40 -8.46
N LYS A 37 12.63 3.27 -7.52
CA LYS A 37 13.60 4.34 -7.79
C LYS A 37 14.99 3.81 -8.10
N GLU A 38 15.38 2.69 -7.52
CA GLU A 38 16.69 2.09 -7.67
C GLU A 38 16.78 1.21 -8.93
N TYR A 39 15.74 0.42 -9.21
CA TYR A 39 15.75 -0.58 -10.29
C TYR A 39 14.74 -0.30 -11.42
N GLY A 40 13.96 0.79 -11.33
CA GLY A 40 12.96 1.14 -12.34
C GLY A 40 11.82 0.13 -12.43
N ILE A 41 11.18 0.12 -13.60
CA ILE A 41 10.02 -0.72 -13.92
C ILE A 41 10.37 -2.22 -13.93
N GLU A 42 11.64 -2.55 -14.11
CA GLU A 42 12.12 -3.94 -14.06
C GLU A 42 11.79 -4.59 -12.71
N SER A 43 11.80 -3.83 -11.61
CA SER A 43 11.41 -4.33 -10.29
C SER A 43 9.96 -4.82 -10.25
N ILE A 44 9.02 -4.07 -10.85
CA ILE A 44 7.61 -4.45 -10.94
C ILE A 44 7.44 -5.71 -11.79
N TYR A 45 8.07 -5.71 -12.96
CA TYR A 45 8.01 -6.83 -13.90
C TYR A 45 8.52 -8.13 -13.28
N LYS A 46 9.68 -8.11 -12.64
CA LYS A 46 10.28 -9.29 -12.00
C LYS A 46 9.44 -9.81 -10.83
N ILE A 47 8.90 -8.92 -10.00
CA ILE A 47 8.02 -9.32 -8.91
C ILE A 47 6.72 -9.93 -9.48
N LYS A 48 6.11 -9.33 -10.52
CA LYS A 48 4.91 -9.91 -11.14
C LYS A 48 5.18 -11.26 -11.80
N GLN A 49 6.32 -11.44 -12.43
CA GLN A 49 6.73 -12.74 -12.98
C GLN A 49 6.87 -13.81 -11.88
N ALA A 50 7.47 -13.46 -10.75
CA ALA A 50 7.68 -14.39 -9.63
C ALA A 50 6.35 -14.74 -8.92
N PHE A 51 5.38 -13.81 -8.91
CA PHE A 51 4.11 -13.95 -8.20
C PHE A 51 2.91 -13.61 -9.09
N PRO A 52 2.67 -14.36 -10.18
CA PRO A 52 1.65 -14.03 -11.19
C PRO A 52 0.22 -14.02 -10.64
N HIS A 53 -0.04 -14.78 -9.57
CA HIS A 53 -1.36 -14.92 -8.93
C HIS A 53 -1.59 -13.93 -7.78
N LYS A 54 -0.55 -13.20 -7.34
CA LYS A 54 -0.69 -12.17 -6.30
C LYS A 54 -1.05 -10.81 -6.90
N THR A 55 -1.77 -10.02 -6.13
CA THR A 55 -1.98 -8.60 -6.43
C THR A 55 -0.67 -7.86 -6.19
N ILE A 56 -0.15 -7.20 -7.24
CA ILE A 56 1.08 -6.41 -7.16
C ILE A 56 0.72 -4.93 -7.10
N VAL A 57 1.24 -4.26 -6.08
CA VAL A 57 1.10 -2.81 -5.88
C VAL A 57 2.41 -2.13 -6.25
N ALA A 58 2.37 -1.18 -7.18
CA ALA A 58 3.49 -0.31 -7.51
C ALA A 58 3.39 0.99 -6.68
N ASP A 59 4.23 1.12 -5.65
CA ASP A 59 4.26 2.33 -4.82
C ASP A 59 5.11 3.42 -5.48
N ILE A 60 4.67 3.86 -6.67
CA ILE A 60 5.36 4.84 -7.50
C ILE A 60 5.21 6.27 -6.99
N LYS A 61 4.15 6.55 -6.20
CA LYS A 61 3.85 7.87 -5.63
C LYS A 61 3.79 8.98 -6.69
N THR A 62 3.04 8.73 -7.75
CA THR A 62 2.82 9.72 -8.82
C THR A 62 2.37 11.05 -8.23
N ILE A 63 3.01 12.15 -8.68
CA ILE A 63 2.64 13.53 -8.35
C ILE A 63 2.40 14.38 -9.58
N ASP A 64 2.90 13.96 -10.74
CA ASP A 64 2.78 14.56 -12.07
C ASP A 64 2.93 13.48 -13.15
N ASN A 65 2.69 13.82 -14.44
CA ASN A 65 2.86 12.92 -15.57
C ASN A 65 2.07 11.59 -15.48
N ALA A 66 0.88 11.66 -14.94
CA ALA A 66 0.05 10.55 -14.50
C ALA A 66 -0.22 9.46 -15.55
N GLU A 67 -0.54 9.87 -16.81
CA GLU A 67 -0.86 8.90 -17.88
C GLU A 67 0.35 8.01 -18.18
N TYR A 68 1.54 8.64 -18.28
CA TYR A 68 2.78 7.91 -18.54
C TYR A 68 3.15 6.97 -17.42
N GLU A 69 3.19 7.45 -16.17
CA GLU A 69 3.63 6.68 -15.01
C GLU A 69 2.69 5.51 -14.69
N PHE A 70 1.37 5.74 -14.70
CA PHE A 70 0.40 4.68 -14.44
C PHE A 70 0.37 3.63 -15.56
N THR A 71 0.42 4.07 -16.83
CA THR A 71 0.50 3.16 -17.96
C THR A 71 1.74 2.27 -17.88
N MET A 72 2.89 2.85 -17.56
CA MET A 72 4.17 2.15 -17.40
C MET A 72 4.08 1.07 -16.29
N CYS A 73 3.49 1.40 -15.15
CA CYS A 73 3.29 0.45 -14.05
C CYS A 73 2.39 -0.72 -14.45
N TYR A 74 1.26 -0.42 -15.11
CA TYR A 74 0.31 -1.47 -15.53
C TYR A 74 0.86 -2.35 -16.65
N GLN A 75 1.63 -1.80 -17.57
CA GLN A 75 2.37 -2.57 -18.59
C GLN A 75 3.39 -3.51 -17.97
N ALA A 76 4.05 -3.09 -16.88
CA ALA A 76 4.97 -3.94 -16.12
C ALA A 76 4.27 -5.02 -15.28
N GLY A 77 2.94 -5.01 -15.21
CA GLY A 77 2.14 -6.03 -14.54
C GLY A 77 1.61 -5.64 -13.16
N ALA A 78 1.73 -4.37 -12.74
CA ALA A 78 1.07 -3.91 -11.53
C ALA A 78 -0.46 -4.04 -11.63
N ASP A 79 -1.10 -4.38 -10.53
CA ASP A 79 -2.55 -4.43 -10.39
C ASP A 79 -3.10 -3.16 -9.74
N ILE A 80 -2.24 -2.48 -8.97
CA ILE A 80 -2.52 -1.22 -8.28
C ILE A 80 -1.30 -0.31 -8.45
N ALA A 81 -1.52 0.98 -8.75
CA ALA A 81 -0.47 2.00 -8.75
C ALA A 81 -0.85 3.13 -7.78
N THR A 82 0.16 3.75 -7.13
CA THR A 82 -0.10 4.80 -6.14
C THR A 82 0.05 6.19 -6.73
N VAL A 83 -0.85 7.10 -6.33
CA VAL A 83 -0.78 8.54 -6.57
C VAL A 83 -0.80 9.27 -5.24
N MET A 84 -0.04 10.37 -5.12
CA MET A 84 -0.06 11.19 -3.92
C MET A 84 -1.36 12.00 -3.83
N GLY A 85 -2.06 11.95 -2.70
CA GLY A 85 -3.29 12.72 -2.46
C GLY A 85 -3.07 14.24 -2.38
N VAL A 86 -1.81 14.67 -2.33
CA VAL A 86 -1.39 16.10 -2.44
C VAL A 86 -1.14 16.53 -3.87
N SER A 87 -1.27 15.64 -4.86
CA SER A 87 -1.13 15.98 -6.28
C SER A 87 -2.26 16.92 -6.73
N PRO A 88 -2.06 17.69 -7.80
CA PRO A 88 -3.15 18.43 -8.43
C PRO A 88 -4.31 17.51 -8.81
N LEU A 89 -5.55 17.97 -8.64
CA LEU A 89 -6.73 17.16 -9.01
C LEU A 89 -6.69 16.64 -10.45
N PRO A 90 -6.27 17.42 -11.49
CA PRO A 90 -6.13 16.89 -12.84
C PRO A 90 -5.19 15.68 -12.94
N THR A 91 -4.14 15.62 -12.11
CA THR A 91 -3.22 14.47 -12.04
C THR A 91 -3.97 13.24 -11.49
N ILE A 92 -4.73 13.40 -10.41
CA ILE A 92 -5.50 12.32 -9.79
C ILE A 92 -6.62 11.84 -10.73
N ASP A 93 -7.33 12.77 -11.40
CA ASP A 93 -8.32 12.45 -12.43
C ASP A 93 -7.70 11.59 -13.55
N THR A 94 -6.52 11.97 -14.02
CA THR A 94 -5.82 11.20 -15.06
C THR A 94 -5.44 9.81 -14.55
N CYS A 95 -4.93 9.68 -13.32
CA CYS A 95 -4.64 8.38 -12.70
C CYS A 95 -5.89 7.50 -12.63
N ALA A 96 -7.03 8.06 -12.22
CA ALA A 96 -8.30 7.33 -12.15
C ALA A 96 -8.75 6.83 -13.52
N ASN A 97 -8.72 7.70 -14.55
CA ASN A 97 -9.10 7.37 -15.93
C ASN A 97 -8.19 6.28 -16.52
N VAL A 98 -6.88 6.36 -16.30
CA VAL A 98 -5.92 5.34 -16.76
C VAL A 98 -6.19 4.01 -16.06
N SER A 99 -6.44 4.03 -14.75
CA SER A 99 -6.76 2.81 -13.99
C SER A 99 -8.01 2.13 -14.52
N GLU A 100 -9.06 2.90 -14.82
CA GLU A 100 -10.29 2.39 -15.40
C GLU A 100 -10.07 1.80 -16.81
N LYS A 101 -9.34 2.51 -17.68
CA LYS A 101 -8.97 2.05 -19.03
C LYS A 101 -8.22 0.72 -19.01
N TRP A 102 -7.36 0.50 -18.01
CA TRP A 102 -6.58 -0.72 -17.85
C TRP A 102 -7.32 -1.79 -17.04
N ASN A 103 -8.53 -1.53 -16.54
CA ASN A 103 -9.23 -2.39 -15.58
C ASN A 103 -8.37 -2.74 -14.37
N LYS A 104 -7.66 -1.75 -13.86
CA LYS A 104 -6.76 -1.82 -12.71
C LYS A 104 -7.22 -0.84 -11.63
N LYS A 105 -6.53 -0.77 -10.50
CA LYS A 105 -6.90 0.09 -9.38
C LYS A 105 -5.87 1.19 -9.13
N MET A 106 -6.36 2.33 -8.69
CA MET A 106 -5.57 3.43 -8.14
C MET A 106 -5.60 3.34 -6.61
N MET A 107 -4.45 3.57 -5.97
CA MET A 107 -4.38 3.83 -4.54
C MET A 107 -3.93 5.28 -4.33
N VAL A 108 -4.71 6.05 -3.55
CA VAL A 108 -4.37 7.42 -3.17
C VAL A 108 -3.64 7.41 -1.84
N ASP A 109 -2.35 7.73 -1.85
CA ASP A 109 -1.56 7.88 -0.64
C ASP A 109 -1.87 9.24 0.01
N LEU A 110 -2.43 9.20 1.21
CA LEU A 110 -2.89 10.38 1.95
C LEU A 110 -1.80 11.03 2.81
N LEU A 111 -0.54 10.65 2.61
CA LEU A 111 0.59 11.26 3.28
C LEU A 111 0.56 12.78 3.09
N ASN A 112 0.63 13.53 4.21
CA ASN A 112 0.59 15.00 4.24
C ASN A 112 -0.65 15.63 3.58
N THR A 113 -1.75 14.88 3.43
CA THR A 113 -2.99 15.35 2.79
C THR A 113 -3.87 16.04 3.82
N SER A 114 -4.29 17.29 3.52
CA SER A 114 -5.21 18.04 4.39
C SER A 114 -6.62 17.43 4.38
N SER A 115 -7.42 17.74 5.42
CA SER A 115 -8.83 17.31 5.47
C SER A 115 -9.66 17.80 4.27
N SER A 116 -9.37 18.99 3.75
CA SER A 116 -10.02 19.51 2.53
C SER A 116 -9.66 18.71 1.30
N SER A 117 -8.37 18.36 1.13
CA SER A 117 -7.90 17.53 0.03
C SER A 117 -8.45 16.10 0.13
N GLN A 118 -8.53 15.52 1.34
CA GLN A 118 -9.13 14.20 1.55
C GLN A 118 -10.60 14.17 1.11
N LYS A 119 -11.39 15.22 1.41
CA LYS A 119 -12.76 15.36 0.91
C LYS A 119 -12.82 15.41 -0.62
N GLN A 120 -11.90 16.13 -1.25
CA GLN A 120 -11.86 16.25 -2.71
C GLN A 120 -11.52 14.91 -3.37
N VAL A 121 -10.51 14.18 -2.87
CA VAL A 121 -10.16 12.88 -3.43
C VAL A 121 -11.15 11.77 -3.07
N GLY A 122 -11.95 11.94 -2.02
CA GLY A 122 -12.97 10.99 -1.59
C GLY A 122 -14.09 10.70 -2.61
N ILE A 123 -14.15 11.45 -3.71
CA ILE A 123 -15.12 11.24 -4.80
C ILE A 123 -14.78 10.02 -5.67
N TYR A 124 -13.53 9.57 -5.69
CA TYR A 124 -13.07 8.45 -6.53
C TYR A 124 -13.48 7.10 -5.94
N ARG A 125 -14.69 6.62 -6.28
CA ARG A 125 -15.31 5.42 -5.68
C ARG A 125 -14.52 4.13 -5.85
N ASN A 126 -13.77 3.99 -6.94
CA ASN A 126 -12.99 2.79 -7.23
C ASN A 126 -11.55 2.85 -6.67
N ALA A 127 -11.19 3.94 -6.00
CA ALA A 127 -9.87 4.11 -5.41
C ALA A 127 -9.76 3.42 -4.05
N ILE A 128 -8.51 3.07 -3.71
CA ILE A 128 -8.11 2.68 -2.36
C ILE A 128 -7.49 3.91 -1.70
N PHE A 129 -7.88 4.23 -0.47
CA PHE A 129 -7.33 5.38 0.26
C PHE A 129 -6.35 4.89 1.33
N CYS A 130 -5.08 5.27 1.23
CA CYS A 130 -4.05 4.84 2.15
C CYS A 130 -3.72 5.94 3.17
N HIS A 131 -4.16 5.76 4.42
CA HIS A 131 -3.67 6.56 5.53
C HIS A 131 -2.23 6.16 5.85
N HIS A 132 -1.33 7.09 5.66
CA HIS A 132 0.10 6.84 5.73
C HIS A 132 0.79 7.82 6.69
N ILE A 133 1.58 7.28 7.62
CA ILE A 133 2.54 8.03 8.42
C ILE A 133 3.93 7.75 7.85
N SER A 134 4.62 8.81 7.42
CA SER A 134 5.94 8.66 6.84
C SER A 134 6.94 8.06 7.83
N LYS A 135 7.97 7.41 7.29
CA LYS A 135 9.03 6.84 8.12
C LYS A 135 9.76 7.93 8.91
N ASP A 136 9.95 9.10 8.32
CA ASP A 136 10.60 10.25 8.99
C ASP A 136 9.78 10.75 10.18
N GLU A 137 8.46 10.82 10.08
CA GLU A 137 7.57 11.19 11.19
C GLU A 137 7.58 10.13 12.31
N GLN A 138 7.64 8.86 11.95
CA GLN A 138 7.74 7.76 12.92
C GLN A 138 9.06 7.82 13.68
N GLU A 139 10.18 8.01 12.97
CA GLU A 139 11.53 8.01 13.54
C GLU A 139 11.85 9.30 14.33
N LYS A 140 11.37 10.47 13.86
CA LYS A 140 11.69 11.76 14.47
C LYS A 140 10.65 12.25 15.48
N GLU A 141 9.37 11.97 15.25
CA GLU A 141 8.26 12.52 16.03
C GLU A 141 7.50 11.47 16.84
N GLY A 142 7.81 10.17 16.65
CA GLY A 142 7.11 9.07 17.32
C GLY A 142 5.63 8.97 16.95
N LYS A 143 5.21 9.56 15.81
CA LYS A 143 3.82 9.52 15.39
C LYS A 143 3.35 8.09 15.15
N SER A 144 2.14 7.81 15.58
CA SER A 144 1.46 6.52 15.37
C SER A 144 0.04 6.75 14.86
N LEU A 145 -0.54 5.72 14.22
CA LEU A 145 -1.89 5.75 13.65
C LEU A 145 -3.02 5.71 14.69
N SER A 146 -2.75 5.96 15.97
CA SER A 146 -3.76 5.94 17.03
C SER A 146 -4.77 7.07 16.85
N GLN A 147 -6.07 6.71 16.87
CA GLN A 147 -7.22 7.63 16.96
C GLN A 147 -7.61 8.43 15.68
N ILE A 148 -7.20 8.00 14.49
CA ILE A 148 -7.69 8.62 13.24
C ILE A 148 -9.03 7.97 12.86
N ASN A 149 -10.05 8.79 12.56
CA ASN A 149 -11.26 8.29 11.91
C ASN A 149 -10.97 8.07 10.41
N LEU A 150 -10.58 6.85 10.06
CA LEU A 150 -10.12 6.51 8.71
C LEU A 150 -11.17 6.77 7.62
N ARG A 151 -12.45 6.77 7.97
CA ARG A 151 -13.56 6.87 6.99
C ARG A 151 -14.26 8.22 6.97
N GLN A 152 -13.79 9.19 7.74
CA GLN A 152 -14.50 10.48 7.94
C GLN A 152 -14.82 11.22 6.63
N TYR A 153 -13.98 11.07 5.62
CA TYR A 153 -14.08 11.81 4.35
C TYR A 153 -14.40 10.94 3.15
N PHE A 154 -14.64 9.64 3.37
CA PHE A 154 -14.83 8.66 2.31
C PHE A 154 -16.24 8.03 2.40
N HIS A 155 -16.72 7.49 1.29
CA HIS A 155 -17.99 6.76 1.28
C HIS A 155 -17.87 5.45 2.08
N SER A 156 -19.00 4.88 2.51
CA SER A 156 -19.04 3.73 3.44
C SER A 156 -18.37 2.47 2.92
N ASP A 157 -18.40 2.28 1.61
CA ASP A 157 -17.81 1.14 0.88
C ASP A 157 -16.39 1.41 0.35
N ALA A 158 -15.79 2.58 0.68
CA ALA A 158 -14.40 2.88 0.33
C ALA A 158 -13.45 1.84 0.92
N GLN A 159 -12.51 1.37 0.11
CA GLN A 159 -11.43 0.50 0.59
C GLN A 159 -10.33 1.34 1.24
N ILE A 160 -10.07 1.10 2.52
CA ILE A 160 -9.10 1.86 3.32
C ILE A 160 -7.87 1.01 3.61
N ALA A 161 -6.72 1.49 3.16
CA ALA A 161 -5.42 0.95 3.52
C ALA A 161 -4.77 1.82 4.61
N VAL A 162 -3.87 1.21 5.37
CA VAL A 162 -3.12 1.89 6.42
C VAL A 162 -1.65 1.49 6.32
N ALA A 163 -0.75 2.48 6.34
CA ALA A 163 0.69 2.30 6.26
C ALA A 163 1.42 3.12 7.33
N GLY A 164 2.57 2.63 7.74
CA GLY A 164 3.47 3.36 8.63
C GLY A 164 3.53 2.80 10.05
N GLY A 165 4.66 2.19 10.42
CA GLY A 165 4.97 1.73 11.78
C GLY A 165 4.09 0.61 12.31
N ILE A 166 3.41 -0.13 11.45
CA ILE A 166 2.57 -1.26 11.85
C ILE A 166 3.43 -2.37 12.45
N ASN A 167 3.07 -2.81 13.65
CA ASN A 167 3.69 -3.90 14.38
C ASN A 167 2.62 -4.74 15.10
N PRO A 168 2.94 -5.92 15.66
CA PRO A 168 1.93 -6.78 16.31
C PRO A 168 1.12 -6.07 17.42
N ALA A 169 1.74 -5.14 18.15
CA ALA A 169 1.05 -4.41 19.22
C ALA A 169 0.00 -3.41 18.67
N SER A 170 0.27 -2.79 17.51
CA SER A 170 -0.66 -1.85 16.86
C SER A 170 -1.74 -2.56 16.01
N ALA A 171 -1.58 -3.84 15.68
CA ALA A 171 -2.49 -4.59 14.83
C ALA A 171 -3.95 -4.59 15.35
N ALA A 172 -4.13 -4.67 16.66
CA ALA A 172 -5.46 -4.63 17.29
C ALA A 172 -6.19 -3.30 17.05
N SER A 173 -5.46 -2.19 17.07
CA SER A 173 -6.01 -0.86 16.83
C SER A 173 -6.53 -0.71 15.39
N LEU A 174 -5.84 -1.30 14.41
CA LEU A 174 -6.25 -1.25 13.00
C LEU A 174 -7.60 -1.93 12.77
N LEU A 175 -7.86 -3.04 13.47
CA LEU A 175 -9.15 -3.72 13.42
C LEU A 175 -10.28 -2.84 13.99
N GLN A 176 -10.03 -2.17 15.11
CA GLN A 176 -11.00 -1.23 15.71
C GLN A 176 -11.28 -0.03 14.79
N MET A 177 -10.26 0.44 14.06
CA MET A 177 -10.36 1.53 13.09
C MET A 177 -11.05 1.09 11.78
N LYS A 178 -11.38 -0.20 11.61
CA LYS A 178 -12.02 -0.77 10.42
C LYS A 178 -11.22 -0.54 9.13
N ALA A 179 -9.90 -0.68 9.20
CA ALA A 179 -9.05 -0.72 8.02
C ALA A 179 -9.30 -2.02 7.22
N ASP A 180 -9.21 -1.94 5.89
CA ASP A 180 -9.40 -3.09 5.00
C ASP A 180 -8.06 -3.74 4.64
N VAL A 181 -6.98 -2.95 4.59
CA VAL A 181 -5.63 -3.39 4.21
C VAL A 181 -4.61 -2.84 5.19
N ALA A 182 -3.76 -3.70 5.73
CA ALA A 182 -2.58 -3.33 6.51
C ALA A 182 -1.32 -3.46 5.65
N ILE A 183 -0.60 -2.35 5.45
CA ILE A 183 0.66 -2.30 4.69
C ILE A 183 1.83 -2.41 5.67
N ILE A 184 2.53 -3.53 5.62
CA ILE A 184 3.54 -3.91 6.61
C ILE A 184 4.89 -4.08 5.91
N GLY A 185 5.84 -3.24 6.26
CA GLY A 185 7.21 -3.29 5.76
C GLY A 185 8.15 -3.99 6.74
N SER A 186 8.96 -3.23 7.46
CA SER A 186 10.08 -3.72 8.28
C SER A 186 9.70 -4.72 9.38
N ALA A 187 8.48 -4.69 9.91
CA ALA A 187 8.03 -5.66 10.89
C ALA A 187 7.97 -7.10 10.34
N ILE A 188 7.81 -7.24 9.02
CA ILE A 188 7.92 -8.52 8.31
C ILE A 188 9.32 -8.67 7.70
N THR A 189 9.73 -7.73 6.84
CA THR A 189 10.92 -7.89 5.98
C THR A 189 12.26 -7.84 6.72
N LYS A 190 12.31 -7.28 7.94
CA LYS A 190 13.50 -7.25 8.80
C LYS A 190 13.42 -8.21 9.99
N SER A 191 12.38 -9.05 10.04
CA SER A 191 12.29 -10.11 11.04
C SER A 191 13.39 -11.16 10.80
N ALA A 192 13.89 -11.75 11.88
CA ALA A 192 14.80 -12.90 11.80
C ALA A 192 14.13 -14.13 11.15
N ASP A 193 12.78 -14.19 11.21
CA ASP A 193 11.94 -15.23 10.60
C ASP A 193 10.74 -14.55 9.94
N VAL A 194 10.86 -14.33 8.64
CA VAL A 194 9.86 -13.62 7.81
C VAL A 194 8.55 -14.41 7.70
N GLU A 195 8.64 -15.74 7.56
CA GLU A 195 7.48 -16.63 7.47
C GLU A 195 6.67 -16.58 8.77
N LYS A 196 7.33 -16.73 9.91
CA LYS A 196 6.69 -16.64 11.23
C LYS A 196 6.11 -15.25 11.48
N ALA A 197 6.82 -14.17 11.14
CA ALA A 197 6.33 -12.82 11.35
C ALA A 197 5.08 -12.52 10.49
N SER A 198 5.05 -12.95 9.23
CA SER A 198 3.89 -12.77 8.37
C SER A 198 2.68 -13.60 8.85
N ALA A 199 2.92 -14.85 9.29
CA ALA A 199 1.89 -15.71 9.85
C ALA A 199 1.30 -15.15 11.17
N GLU A 200 2.12 -14.50 12.00
CA GLU A 200 1.67 -13.82 13.21
C GLU A 200 0.65 -12.73 12.89
N PHE A 201 0.94 -11.85 11.92
CA PHE A 201 -0.02 -10.82 11.49
C PHE A 201 -1.29 -11.44 10.91
N GLN A 202 -1.19 -12.49 10.10
CA GLN A 202 -2.36 -13.19 9.57
C GLN A 202 -3.25 -13.71 10.69
N ASN A 203 -2.68 -14.36 11.69
CA ASN A 203 -3.43 -14.88 12.86
C ASN A 203 -4.08 -13.75 13.66
N LEU A 204 -3.37 -12.63 13.89
CA LEU A 204 -3.91 -11.47 14.60
C LEU A 204 -5.13 -10.87 13.89
N PHE A 205 -5.14 -10.84 12.56
CA PHE A 205 -6.25 -10.29 11.78
C PHE A 205 -7.39 -11.28 11.53
N MET A 206 -7.13 -12.60 11.54
CA MET A 206 -8.16 -13.64 11.41
C MET A 206 -8.89 -13.90 12.74
N SER A 207 -8.19 -13.94 13.85
CA SER A 207 -8.74 -14.34 15.15
C SER A 207 -9.81 -13.38 15.70
N ARG A 208 -9.96 -12.19 15.16
CA ARG A 208 -10.92 -11.16 15.58
C ARG A 208 -12.01 -10.85 14.53
N GLY A 209 -12.04 -11.56 13.42
CA GLY A 209 -13.11 -11.46 12.41
C GLY A 209 -14.38 -12.23 12.75
N ASN A 210 -14.40 -12.95 13.87
CA ASN A 210 -15.49 -13.83 14.32
C ASN A 210 -16.21 -13.31 15.60
N VAL A 211 -16.21 -12.01 15.86
CA VAL A 211 -16.97 -11.42 16.97
C VAL A 211 -17.97 -10.39 16.43
#